data_c0208bceebcfcf1ee2b09e635ae1350e
#
_entry.id   c0208bceebcfcf1ee2b09e635ae1350e
#
_cell.length_a   1.000
_cell.length_b   1.000
_cell.length_c   1.000
_cell.angle_alpha   90.00
_cell.angle_beta   90.00
_cell.angle_gamma   90.00
#
_symmetry.space_group_name_H-M   'P 1'
#
loop_
_entity.id
_entity.type
_entity.pdbx_description
1 polymer ?
#
loop_
_entity_poly.entity_id
_entity_poly.type
_entity_poly.pdbx_seq_one_letter_code
_entity_poly.pdbx_strand_id
1 'polypeptide(L)'
;MIGKMKRIFSLVLIFVCVLSQYKNFYAATTAGQELRTQVLYLAGVIENDNFMNDLMTRGEFARMIVKSSSYKDSAATYDANSGFADVANEYPYAPFIKIATKEGYMTSYLGGLFKPLEYLTYKDLTRACLALLGYTNEDFKGNQISGRYETFCSLKMNDSIDKGINDFVTKKDCINAIYNTLKTNKKGSNSAYGPTVFTKLSVNSDGELNATGLSKATLDGPFILKKGEALNLAIPFDITSANIFINGTSATLETVFRELGSNGYLVYYYNTTTKTIYIYKEGTTLESSTMVKKGYVNHIYYSASDTVTPTRVEIDLAYYTLGSSEVKFAFSYAGTIHVGDQIIFIYTKSDTSSDEDTELEGSVTTSGTITSAYIYDLRY
;
A
#
# COMPACT_ATOMS: atom_id res chain seq x y z
N MET A 1 -51.28 -2.24 27.67
CA MET A 1 -50.32 -1.20 27.36
C MET A 1 -48.86 -1.69 27.27
N ILE A 2 -48.42 -2.63 28.09
CA ILE A 2 -47.08 -3.23 28.13
C ILE A 2 -46.67 -4.00 26.87
N GLY A 3 -47.59 -4.67 26.19
CA GLY A 3 -47.29 -5.44 24.96
C GLY A 3 -46.98 -4.60 23.72
N LYS A 4 -47.56 -3.40 23.60
CA LYS A 4 -47.26 -2.46 22.49
C LYS A 4 -45.92 -1.80 22.66
N MET A 5 -45.54 -1.51 23.90
CA MET A 5 -44.23 -0.90 24.22
C MET A 5 -43.06 -1.85 23.94
N LYS A 6 -43.20 -3.15 24.23
CA LYS A 6 -42.18 -4.17 23.91
C LYS A 6 -41.97 -4.33 22.40
N ARG A 7 -43.03 -4.25 21.58
CA ARG A 7 -42.92 -4.33 20.10
C ARG A 7 -42.24 -3.09 19.50
N ILE A 8 -42.51 -1.91 20.03
CA ILE A 8 -41.84 -0.64 19.60
C ILE A 8 -40.37 -0.67 19.97
N PHE A 9 -40.03 -1.16 21.17
CA PHE A 9 -38.61 -1.27 21.60
C PHE A 9 -37.83 -2.30 20.76
N SER A 10 -38.43 -3.40 20.38
CA SER A 10 -37.83 -4.40 19.50
C SER A 10 -37.63 -3.87 18.08
N LEU A 11 -38.58 -3.11 17.54
CA LEU A 11 -38.47 -2.47 16.22
C LEU A 11 -37.38 -1.37 16.20
N VAL A 12 -37.27 -0.58 17.26
CA VAL A 12 -36.21 0.43 17.39
C VAL A 12 -34.83 -0.23 17.50
N LEU A 13 -34.71 -1.33 18.24
CA LEU A 13 -33.46 -2.07 18.36
C LEU A 13 -33.01 -2.67 17.04
N ILE A 14 -33.93 -3.24 16.26
CA ILE A 14 -33.66 -3.77 14.91
C ILE A 14 -33.22 -2.63 13.98
N PHE A 15 -33.86 -1.47 14.03
CA PHE A 15 -33.53 -0.31 13.21
C PHE A 15 -32.14 0.27 13.55
N VAL A 16 -31.78 0.30 14.84
CA VAL A 16 -30.43 0.71 15.29
C VAL A 16 -29.37 -0.31 14.84
N CYS A 17 -29.64 -1.61 14.91
CA CYS A 17 -28.73 -2.64 14.41
C CYS A 17 -28.54 -2.56 12.89
N VAL A 18 -29.60 -2.29 12.12
CA VAL A 18 -29.51 -2.10 10.67
C VAL A 18 -28.70 -0.84 10.33
N LEU A 19 -28.92 0.27 11.05
CA LEU A 19 -28.14 1.50 10.85
C LEU A 19 -26.66 1.34 11.22
N SER A 20 -26.34 0.55 12.25
CA SER A 20 -24.95 0.23 12.59
C SER A 20 -24.25 -0.62 11.53
N GLN A 21 -24.98 -1.55 10.91
CA GLN A 21 -24.49 -2.34 9.77
C GLN A 21 -24.24 -1.45 8.53
N TYR A 22 -25.13 -0.48 8.26
CA TYR A 22 -24.92 0.47 7.17
C TYR A 22 -23.70 1.39 7.38
N LYS A 23 -23.46 1.86 8.61
CA LYS A 23 -22.25 2.65 8.91
C LYS A 23 -20.97 1.87 8.71
N ASN A 24 -20.94 0.60 9.11
CA ASN A 24 -19.79 -0.28 8.90
C ASN A 24 -19.56 -0.62 7.41
N PHE A 25 -20.64 -0.73 6.63
CA PHE A 25 -20.56 -1.00 5.19
C PHE A 25 -19.95 0.20 4.44
N TYR A 26 -20.33 1.44 4.76
CA TYR A 26 -19.74 2.63 4.14
C TYR A 26 -18.28 2.87 4.59
N ALA A 27 -17.95 2.61 5.84
CA ALA A 27 -16.58 2.72 6.34
C ALA A 27 -15.66 1.66 5.70
N ALA A 28 -16.14 0.42 5.54
CA ALA A 28 -15.40 -0.66 4.89
C ALA A 28 -15.14 -0.38 3.39
N THR A 29 -16.10 0.23 2.66
CA THR A 29 -15.92 0.61 1.25
C THR A 29 -14.88 1.73 1.08
N THR A 30 -14.84 2.70 1.97
CA THR A 30 -13.85 3.80 1.92
C THR A 30 -12.44 3.28 2.22
N ALA A 31 -12.26 2.47 3.25
CA ALA A 31 -10.99 1.82 3.58
C ALA A 31 -10.50 0.91 2.44
N GLY A 32 -11.41 0.19 1.77
CA GLY A 32 -11.08 -0.64 0.62
C GLY A 32 -10.52 0.18 -0.56
N GLN A 33 -11.06 1.35 -0.85
CA GLN A 33 -10.58 2.22 -1.92
C GLN A 33 -9.19 2.80 -1.62
N GLU A 34 -8.95 3.22 -0.39
CA GLU A 34 -7.64 3.73 0.04
C GLU A 34 -6.56 2.65 -0.11
N LEU A 35 -6.83 1.44 0.36
CA LEU A 35 -5.90 0.31 0.21
C LEU A 35 -5.59 0.02 -1.27
N ARG A 36 -6.60 -0.03 -2.14
CA ARG A 36 -6.45 -0.27 -3.58
C ARG A 36 -5.56 0.77 -4.23
N THR A 37 -5.81 2.03 -3.91
CA THR A 37 -5.03 3.17 -4.38
C THR A 37 -3.59 3.08 -3.88
N GLN A 38 -3.39 2.82 -2.59
CA GLN A 38 -2.08 2.69 -1.97
C GLN A 38 -1.24 1.57 -2.61
N VAL A 39 -1.82 0.40 -2.83
CA VAL A 39 -1.13 -0.73 -3.49
C VAL A 39 -0.65 -0.34 -4.88
N LEU A 40 -1.49 0.32 -5.69
CA LEU A 40 -1.12 0.71 -7.05
C LEU A 40 -0.08 1.84 -7.09
N TYR A 41 -0.07 2.75 -6.10
CA TYR A 41 1.01 3.73 -5.93
C TYR A 41 2.33 3.06 -5.60
N LEU A 42 2.36 2.16 -4.63
CA LEU A 42 3.57 1.43 -4.25
C LEU A 42 4.11 0.56 -5.39
N ALA A 43 3.22 0.03 -6.22
CA ALA A 43 3.59 -0.72 -7.42
C ALA A 43 4.07 0.19 -8.58
N GLY A 44 3.96 1.52 -8.47
CA GLY A 44 4.32 2.46 -9.53
C GLY A 44 3.37 2.43 -10.74
N VAL A 45 2.17 1.87 -10.58
CA VAL A 45 1.14 1.77 -11.63
C VAL A 45 0.46 3.11 -11.86
N ILE A 46 0.17 3.83 -10.78
CA ILE A 46 -0.45 5.16 -10.80
C ILE A 46 0.47 6.21 -10.18
N GLU A 47 0.26 7.45 -10.59
CA GLU A 47 0.87 8.63 -9.98
C GLU A 47 -0.12 9.29 -9.02
N ASN A 48 0.36 10.27 -8.26
CA ASN A 48 -0.49 11.07 -7.40
C ASN A 48 -1.46 11.88 -8.25
N ASP A 49 -2.71 11.47 -8.24
CA ASP A 49 -3.78 12.14 -8.96
C ASP A 49 -4.99 12.26 -8.02
N ASN A 50 -5.34 13.50 -7.68
CA ASN A 50 -6.48 13.80 -6.83
C ASN A 50 -7.82 13.73 -7.58
N PHE A 51 -7.82 13.47 -8.90
CA PHE A 51 -8.98 13.50 -9.80
C PHE A 51 -9.59 12.12 -10.01
N MET A 52 -9.87 11.39 -8.94
CA MET A 52 -10.38 10.01 -8.98
C MET A 52 -11.70 9.84 -9.73
N ASN A 53 -12.54 10.89 -9.77
CA ASN A 53 -13.84 10.85 -10.44
C ASN A 53 -13.78 11.31 -11.91
N ASP A 54 -12.63 11.78 -12.38
CA ASP A 54 -12.46 12.17 -13.78
C ASP A 54 -12.52 10.95 -14.69
N LEU A 55 -13.03 11.15 -15.89
CA LEU A 55 -13.06 10.11 -16.91
C LEU A 55 -11.63 9.80 -17.37
N MET A 56 -11.33 8.52 -17.49
CA MET A 56 -10.05 8.01 -17.96
C MET A 56 -9.95 8.15 -19.47
N THR A 57 -8.88 8.78 -19.96
CA THR A 57 -8.59 8.77 -21.40
C THR A 57 -7.89 7.49 -21.83
N ARG A 58 -7.96 7.14 -23.11
CA ARG A 58 -7.30 5.97 -23.67
C ARG A 58 -5.77 6.05 -23.57
N GLY A 59 -5.20 7.26 -23.70
CA GLY A 59 -3.77 7.50 -23.55
C GLY A 59 -3.28 7.27 -22.12
N GLU A 60 -3.96 7.84 -21.11
CA GLU A 60 -3.67 7.61 -19.69
C GLU A 60 -3.79 6.15 -19.33
N PHE A 61 -4.81 5.46 -19.82
CA PHE A 61 -5.02 4.05 -19.55
C PHE A 61 -3.95 3.17 -20.22
N ALA A 62 -3.45 3.53 -21.40
CA ALA A 62 -2.33 2.82 -22.03
C ALA A 62 -1.11 2.80 -21.12
N ARG A 63 -0.80 3.90 -20.43
CA ARG A 63 0.24 3.93 -19.41
C ARG A 63 -0.09 3.01 -18.24
N MET A 64 -1.28 3.12 -17.70
CA MET A 64 -1.70 2.35 -16.53
C MET A 64 -1.65 0.84 -16.77
N ILE A 65 -2.14 0.36 -17.93
CA ILE A 65 -2.15 -1.07 -18.26
C ILE A 65 -0.74 -1.62 -18.50
N VAL A 66 0.13 -0.87 -19.18
CA VAL A 66 1.53 -1.26 -19.39
C VAL A 66 2.29 -1.29 -18.07
N LYS A 67 2.11 -0.30 -17.20
CA LYS A 67 2.70 -0.28 -15.85
C LYS A 67 2.20 -1.42 -14.97
N SER A 68 1.07 -2.02 -15.28
CA SER A 68 0.51 -3.20 -14.61
C SER A 68 0.98 -4.53 -15.23
N SER A 69 1.85 -4.50 -16.23
CA SER A 69 2.29 -5.68 -17.00
C SER A 69 3.78 -5.99 -16.79
N SER A 70 4.23 -7.11 -17.36
CA SER A 70 5.66 -7.46 -17.43
C SER A 70 6.50 -6.43 -18.20
N TYR A 71 5.88 -5.55 -18.97
CA TYR A 71 6.51 -4.46 -19.72
C TYR A 71 6.59 -3.14 -18.96
N LYS A 72 6.30 -3.14 -17.65
CA LYS A 72 6.23 -1.93 -16.81
C LYS A 72 7.47 -1.02 -16.87
N ASP A 73 8.64 -1.61 -17.11
CA ASP A 73 9.92 -0.92 -17.16
C ASP A 73 10.42 -0.69 -18.59
N SER A 74 9.71 -1.21 -19.60
CA SER A 74 10.15 -1.17 -21.01
C SER A 74 9.91 0.18 -21.69
N ALA A 75 9.01 1.02 -21.19
CA ALA A 75 8.64 2.27 -21.85
C ALA A 75 9.81 3.25 -22.03
N ALA A 76 10.79 3.24 -21.12
CA ALA A 76 11.97 4.11 -21.18
C ALA A 76 12.93 3.75 -22.32
N THR A 77 12.90 2.51 -22.80
CA THR A 77 13.78 1.99 -23.86
C THR A 77 13.09 1.88 -25.23
N TYR A 78 11.79 2.17 -25.28
CA TYR A 78 11.05 2.14 -26.53
C TYR A 78 11.27 3.42 -27.32
N ASP A 79 11.43 3.27 -28.63
CA ASP A 79 11.44 4.36 -29.60
C ASP A 79 10.13 5.18 -29.45
N ALA A 80 10.26 6.50 -29.43
CA ALA A 80 9.14 7.43 -29.23
C ALA A 80 8.07 7.38 -30.34
N ASN A 81 8.37 6.76 -31.49
CA ASN A 81 7.40 6.63 -32.58
C ASN A 81 6.27 5.66 -32.16
N SER A 82 5.07 6.19 -31.92
CA SER A 82 3.89 5.42 -31.56
C SER A 82 3.37 4.50 -32.68
N GLY A 83 3.66 4.82 -33.94
CA GLY A 83 3.11 4.16 -35.11
C GLY A 83 1.69 4.59 -35.48
N PHE A 84 1.12 5.61 -34.82
CA PHE A 84 -0.22 6.12 -35.05
C PHE A 84 -0.19 7.56 -35.55
N ALA A 85 -1.00 7.88 -36.56
CA ALA A 85 -1.01 9.21 -37.18
C ALA A 85 -1.52 10.32 -36.26
N ASP A 86 -2.32 9.97 -35.25
CA ASP A 86 -2.92 10.87 -34.28
C ASP A 86 -2.19 10.91 -32.92
N VAL A 87 -1.01 10.29 -32.82
CA VAL A 87 -0.18 10.29 -31.60
C VAL A 87 1.19 10.84 -31.94
N ALA A 88 1.43 12.09 -31.57
CA ALA A 88 2.74 12.74 -31.73
C ALA A 88 3.84 11.98 -30.96
N ASN A 89 5.07 12.00 -31.47
CA ASN A 89 6.20 11.30 -30.84
C ASN A 89 6.52 11.87 -29.44
N GLU A 90 6.28 13.16 -29.24
CA GLU A 90 6.50 13.87 -28.00
C GLU A 90 5.37 13.66 -26.98
N TYR A 91 4.28 12.97 -27.38
CA TYR A 91 3.17 12.71 -26.48
C TYR A 91 3.64 11.78 -25.33
N PRO A 92 3.46 12.19 -24.06
CA PRO A 92 4.04 11.47 -22.92
C PRO A 92 3.66 9.98 -22.84
N TYR A 93 2.53 9.61 -23.43
CA TYR A 93 2.03 8.23 -23.43
C TYR A 93 2.34 7.47 -24.72
N ALA A 94 3.02 8.08 -25.71
CA ALA A 94 3.32 7.42 -26.99
C ALA A 94 4.04 6.06 -26.83
N PRO A 95 5.08 5.90 -25.99
CA PRO A 95 5.73 4.60 -25.77
C PRO A 95 4.78 3.55 -25.18
N PHE A 96 3.91 3.98 -24.28
CA PHE A 96 2.93 3.09 -23.65
C PHE A 96 1.84 2.66 -24.62
N ILE A 97 1.38 3.54 -25.49
CA ILE A 97 0.41 3.24 -26.55
C ILE A 97 0.98 2.20 -27.50
N LYS A 98 2.23 2.35 -27.91
CA LYS A 98 2.94 1.39 -28.75
C LYS A 98 3.00 0.00 -28.12
N ILE A 99 3.39 -0.07 -26.84
CA ILE A 99 3.45 -1.33 -26.11
C ILE A 99 2.05 -1.93 -25.94
N ALA A 100 1.08 -1.14 -25.46
CA ALA A 100 -0.27 -1.62 -25.20
C ALA A 100 -0.97 -2.21 -26.43
N THR A 101 -0.72 -1.62 -27.61
CA THR A 101 -1.27 -2.12 -28.87
C THR A 101 -0.51 -3.32 -29.41
N LYS A 102 0.82 -3.32 -29.32
CA LYS A 102 1.66 -4.44 -29.75
C LYS A 102 1.37 -5.70 -28.94
N GLU A 103 1.22 -5.58 -27.65
CA GLU A 103 0.94 -6.70 -26.73
C GLU A 103 -0.56 -7.07 -26.65
N GLY A 104 -1.40 -6.39 -27.45
CA GLY A 104 -2.83 -6.72 -27.56
C GLY A 104 -3.70 -6.29 -26.36
N TYR A 105 -3.16 -5.51 -25.42
CA TYR A 105 -3.94 -4.98 -24.31
C TYR A 105 -4.99 -3.98 -24.78
N MET A 106 -4.63 -3.15 -25.76
CA MET A 106 -5.54 -2.18 -26.37
C MET A 106 -5.57 -2.34 -27.89
N THR A 107 -6.67 -1.88 -28.50
CA THR A 107 -6.82 -1.88 -29.97
C THR A 107 -6.76 -0.48 -30.53
N SER A 108 -6.24 -0.36 -31.76
CA SER A 108 -6.39 0.80 -32.61
C SER A 108 -7.74 0.81 -33.32
N TYR A 109 -8.06 1.95 -33.90
CA TYR A 109 -9.19 2.13 -34.82
C TYR A 109 -8.78 1.91 -36.27
N LEU A 110 -9.76 1.77 -37.15
CA LEU A 110 -9.54 1.75 -38.57
C LEU A 110 -8.84 3.03 -39.04
N GLY A 111 -7.94 2.90 -40.02
CA GLY A 111 -7.16 4.03 -40.53
C GLY A 111 -5.90 4.36 -39.74
N GLY A 112 -5.44 3.48 -38.84
CA GLY A 112 -4.19 3.68 -38.11
C GLY A 112 -4.28 4.77 -37.02
N LEU A 113 -5.45 4.96 -36.43
CA LEU A 113 -5.68 5.90 -35.35
C LEU A 113 -5.76 5.17 -34.00
N PHE A 114 -5.22 5.78 -32.94
CA PHE A 114 -5.36 5.29 -31.57
C PHE A 114 -6.39 6.05 -30.77
N LYS A 115 -6.57 7.35 -31.03
CA LYS A 115 -7.46 8.29 -30.36
C LYS A 115 -7.14 8.44 -28.87
N PRO A 116 -5.96 8.95 -28.54
CA PRO A 116 -5.44 8.96 -27.16
C PRO A 116 -6.28 9.82 -26.21
N LEU A 117 -6.96 10.84 -26.70
CA LEU A 117 -7.78 11.78 -25.91
C LEU A 117 -9.25 11.34 -25.78
N GLU A 118 -9.70 10.30 -26.51
CA GLU A 118 -11.03 9.74 -26.30
C GLU A 118 -11.13 9.05 -24.94
N TYR A 119 -12.31 9.10 -24.34
CA TYR A 119 -12.57 8.44 -23.08
C TYR A 119 -12.63 6.92 -23.24
N LEU A 120 -12.08 6.23 -22.24
CA LEU A 120 -12.05 4.77 -22.19
C LEU A 120 -13.45 4.24 -21.88
N THR A 121 -13.88 3.22 -22.62
CA THR A 121 -15.14 2.50 -22.32
C THR A 121 -14.88 1.30 -21.42
N TYR A 122 -15.93 0.88 -20.69
CA TYR A 122 -15.82 -0.29 -19.81
C TYR A 122 -15.52 -1.59 -20.58
N LYS A 123 -16.01 -1.73 -21.82
CA LYS A 123 -15.64 -2.86 -22.69
C LYS A 123 -14.14 -2.91 -23.02
N ASP A 124 -13.51 -1.74 -23.23
CA ASP A 124 -12.08 -1.67 -23.53
C ASP A 124 -11.25 -1.97 -22.28
N LEU A 125 -11.66 -1.44 -21.10
CA LEU A 125 -11.09 -1.77 -19.81
C LEU A 125 -11.15 -3.29 -19.54
N THR A 126 -12.33 -3.89 -19.69
CA THR A 126 -12.56 -5.32 -19.48
C THR A 126 -11.65 -6.16 -20.38
N ARG A 127 -11.53 -5.81 -21.66
CA ARG A 127 -10.64 -6.48 -22.62
C ARG A 127 -9.19 -6.42 -22.15
N ALA A 128 -8.71 -5.25 -21.80
CA ALA A 128 -7.32 -5.03 -21.42
C ALA A 128 -6.95 -5.83 -20.15
N CYS A 129 -7.81 -5.80 -19.14
CA CYS A 129 -7.60 -6.55 -17.90
C CYS A 129 -7.57 -8.07 -18.13
N LEU A 130 -8.47 -8.59 -18.96
CA LEU A 130 -8.47 -10.01 -19.32
C LEU A 130 -7.24 -10.40 -20.14
N ALA A 131 -6.75 -9.53 -21.02
CA ALA A 131 -5.51 -9.76 -21.77
C ALA A 131 -4.28 -9.85 -20.86
N LEU A 132 -4.20 -9.06 -19.76
CA LEU A 132 -3.15 -9.22 -18.74
C LEU A 132 -3.15 -10.62 -18.12
N LEU A 133 -4.33 -11.21 -17.91
CA LEU A 133 -4.46 -12.56 -17.37
C LEU A 133 -4.18 -13.68 -18.38
N GLY A 134 -3.95 -13.32 -19.65
CA GLY A 134 -3.65 -14.27 -20.72
C GLY A 134 -4.88 -14.75 -21.51
N TYR A 135 -6.02 -14.04 -21.39
CA TYR A 135 -7.18 -14.30 -22.25
C TYR A 135 -7.00 -13.65 -23.63
N THR A 136 -7.34 -14.37 -24.68
CA THR A 136 -7.28 -13.93 -26.07
C THR A 136 -8.66 -13.88 -26.71
N ASN A 137 -8.76 -13.43 -27.96
CA ASN A 137 -10.02 -13.44 -28.69
C ASN A 137 -10.60 -14.85 -28.90
N GLU A 138 -9.73 -15.86 -28.96
CA GLU A 138 -10.10 -17.27 -29.19
C GLU A 138 -10.83 -17.89 -28.01
N ASP A 139 -10.71 -17.31 -26.83
CA ASP A 139 -11.41 -17.76 -25.61
C ASP A 139 -12.90 -17.41 -25.62
N PHE A 140 -13.32 -16.49 -26.48
CA PHE A 140 -14.67 -15.93 -26.49
C PHE A 140 -15.36 -16.29 -27.82
N LYS A 141 -16.10 -17.40 -27.81
CA LYS A 141 -16.89 -17.85 -28.96
C LYS A 141 -18.16 -16.99 -29.09
N GLY A 142 -18.55 -16.67 -30.31
CA GLY A 142 -19.75 -15.88 -30.59
C GLY A 142 -19.54 -14.37 -30.34
N ASN A 143 -20.37 -13.76 -29.49
CA ASN A 143 -20.21 -12.34 -29.14
C ASN A 143 -19.07 -12.12 -28.15
N GLN A 144 -17.91 -11.74 -28.67
CA GLN A 144 -16.71 -11.53 -27.86
C GLN A 144 -16.85 -10.45 -26.78
N ILE A 145 -17.69 -9.44 -27.01
CA ILE A 145 -17.90 -8.34 -26.03
C ILE A 145 -18.64 -8.90 -24.81
N SER A 146 -19.75 -9.60 -25.04
CA SER A 146 -20.53 -10.21 -23.94
C SER A 146 -19.71 -11.26 -23.21
N GLY A 147 -19.01 -12.14 -23.95
CA GLY A 147 -18.20 -13.20 -23.34
C GLY A 147 -17.07 -12.67 -22.46
N ARG A 148 -16.41 -11.57 -22.86
CA ARG A 148 -15.41 -10.91 -22.01
C ARG A 148 -16.05 -10.30 -20.76
N TYR A 149 -17.17 -9.62 -20.91
CA TYR A 149 -17.88 -9.02 -19.77
C TYR A 149 -18.33 -10.09 -18.75
N GLU A 150 -18.92 -11.17 -19.22
CA GLU A 150 -19.34 -12.29 -18.38
C GLU A 150 -18.16 -12.94 -17.65
N THR A 151 -17.05 -13.15 -18.35
CA THR A 151 -15.82 -13.69 -17.76
C THR A 151 -15.25 -12.74 -16.71
N PHE A 152 -15.18 -11.44 -17.00
CA PHE A 152 -14.72 -10.41 -16.07
C PHE A 152 -15.55 -10.39 -14.78
N CYS A 153 -16.87 -10.48 -14.90
CA CYS A 153 -17.78 -10.57 -13.77
C CYS A 153 -17.65 -11.88 -13.00
N SER A 154 -17.52 -13.02 -13.70
CA SER A 154 -17.37 -14.33 -13.06
C SER A 154 -16.10 -14.45 -12.22
N LEU A 155 -15.03 -13.75 -12.65
CA LEU A 155 -13.78 -13.63 -11.93
C LEU A 155 -13.82 -12.56 -10.80
N LYS A 156 -14.97 -11.93 -10.56
CA LYS A 156 -15.18 -10.84 -9.60
C LYS A 156 -14.26 -9.62 -9.83
N MET A 157 -13.82 -9.42 -11.06
CA MET A 157 -12.97 -8.30 -11.41
C MET A 157 -13.75 -6.97 -11.48
N ASN A 158 -15.08 -7.02 -11.51
CA ASN A 158 -16.00 -5.88 -11.41
C ASN A 158 -16.27 -5.40 -9.98
N ASP A 159 -15.62 -5.98 -8.97
CA ASP A 159 -15.82 -5.57 -7.58
C ASP A 159 -15.51 -4.07 -7.41
N SER A 160 -16.44 -3.34 -6.77
CA SER A 160 -16.43 -1.88 -6.58
C SER A 160 -16.50 -1.05 -7.89
N ILE A 161 -17.03 -1.64 -8.97
CA ILE A 161 -17.28 -0.97 -10.27
C ILE A 161 -18.74 -1.17 -10.64
N ASP A 162 -19.49 -0.07 -10.75
CA ASP A 162 -20.89 -0.06 -11.17
C ASP A 162 -21.00 0.65 -12.53
N LYS A 163 -20.73 -0.11 -13.61
CA LYS A 163 -20.71 0.39 -14.99
C LYS A 163 -21.36 -0.61 -15.94
N GLY A 164 -22.15 -0.07 -16.86
CA GLY A 164 -22.61 -0.78 -18.05
C GLY A 164 -21.49 -0.94 -19.07
N ILE A 165 -21.58 -1.96 -19.93
CA ILE A 165 -20.54 -2.35 -20.88
C ILE A 165 -20.07 -1.23 -21.82
N ASN A 166 -20.94 -0.27 -22.14
CA ASN A 166 -20.66 0.85 -23.02
C ASN A 166 -20.38 2.17 -22.27
N ASP A 167 -20.44 2.18 -20.95
CA ASP A 167 -20.21 3.38 -20.16
C ASP A 167 -18.74 3.80 -20.21
N PHE A 168 -18.51 5.08 -20.08
CA PHE A 168 -17.16 5.59 -19.84
C PHE A 168 -16.75 5.33 -18.38
N VAL A 169 -15.49 4.99 -18.20
CA VAL A 169 -14.92 4.68 -16.88
C VAL A 169 -14.13 5.85 -16.33
N THR A 170 -14.18 5.99 -15.01
CA THR A 170 -13.37 6.96 -14.26
C THR A 170 -12.00 6.40 -13.91
N LYS A 171 -11.08 7.24 -13.45
CA LYS A 171 -9.80 6.82 -12.91
C LYS A 171 -9.98 5.86 -11.73
N LYS A 172 -10.98 6.11 -10.88
CA LYS A 172 -11.35 5.21 -9.77
C LYS A 172 -11.78 3.83 -10.26
N ASP A 173 -12.59 3.75 -11.31
CA ASP A 173 -13.02 2.47 -11.89
C ASP A 173 -11.80 1.69 -12.42
N CYS A 174 -10.86 2.37 -13.08
CA CYS A 174 -9.63 1.76 -13.57
C CYS A 174 -8.73 1.26 -12.44
N ILE A 175 -8.59 2.02 -11.34
CA ILE A 175 -7.87 1.59 -10.14
C ILE A 175 -8.47 0.29 -9.58
N ASN A 176 -9.81 0.24 -9.43
CA ASN A 176 -10.51 -0.94 -8.94
C ASN A 176 -10.31 -2.14 -9.86
N ALA A 177 -10.46 -1.95 -11.19
CA ALA A 177 -10.26 -3.02 -12.17
C ALA A 177 -8.83 -3.58 -12.16
N ILE A 178 -7.83 -2.71 -12.15
CA ILE A 178 -6.42 -3.14 -12.11
C ILE A 178 -6.10 -3.85 -10.79
N TYR A 179 -6.54 -3.30 -9.64
CA TYR A 179 -6.36 -3.97 -8.35
C TYR A 179 -6.97 -5.37 -8.36
N ASN A 180 -8.22 -5.50 -8.85
CA ASN A 180 -8.90 -6.79 -8.95
C ASN A 180 -8.17 -7.73 -9.92
N THR A 181 -7.62 -7.22 -11.03
CA THR A 181 -6.81 -8.00 -11.96
C THR A 181 -5.55 -8.55 -11.29
N LEU A 182 -4.84 -7.72 -10.52
CA LEU A 182 -3.61 -8.14 -9.85
C LEU A 182 -3.84 -9.24 -8.81
N LYS A 183 -4.98 -9.27 -8.13
CA LYS A 183 -5.31 -10.35 -7.17
C LYS A 183 -5.94 -11.59 -7.82
N THR A 184 -6.34 -11.50 -9.09
CA THR A 184 -6.98 -12.61 -9.82
C THR A 184 -5.92 -13.55 -10.38
N ASN A 185 -6.23 -14.85 -10.42
CA ASN A 185 -5.35 -15.87 -10.98
C ASN A 185 -5.21 -15.71 -12.50
N LYS A 186 -4.02 -15.95 -13.01
CA LYS A 186 -3.78 -16.07 -14.46
C LYS A 186 -4.61 -17.20 -15.04
N LYS A 187 -5.03 -17.05 -16.28
CA LYS A 187 -5.72 -18.11 -17.03
C LYS A 187 -4.93 -19.42 -16.97
N GLY A 188 -5.62 -20.49 -16.57
CA GLY A 188 -5.01 -21.83 -16.48
C GLY A 188 -3.98 -21.99 -15.35
N SER A 189 -3.92 -21.08 -14.40
CA SER A 189 -3.01 -21.11 -13.25
C SER A 189 -3.74 -20.90 -11.95
N ASN A 190 -3.18 -21.42 -10.85
CA ASN A 190 -3.65 -21.16 -9.49
C ASN A 190 -2.88 -20.00 -8.83
N SER A 191 -2.05 -19.28 -9.59
CA SER A 191 -1.25 -18.17 -9.07
C SER A 191 -1.86 -16.84 -9.47
N ALA A 192 -2.02 -15.92 -8.52
CA ALA A 192 -2.45 -14.56 -8.76
C ALA A 192 -1.48 -13.83 -9.71
N TYR A 193 -2.03 -12.96 -10.55
CA TYR A 193 -1.25 -12.24 -11.57
C TYR A 193 -0.25 -11.25 -10.97
N GLY A 194 -0.66 -10.48 -9.96
CA GLY A 194 0.16 -9.42 -9.38
C GLY A 194 1.55 -9.85 -8.94
N PRO A 195 1.70 -10.93 -8.14
CA PRO A 195 3.01 -11.44 -7.74
C PRO A 195 3.92 -11.89 -8.89
N THR A 196 3.36 -12.20 -10.06
CA THR A 196 4.17 -12.56 -11.24
C THR A 196 4.80 -11.34 -11.93
N VAL A 197 4.26 -10.14 -11.69
CA VAL A 197 4.76 -8.87 -12.24
C VAL A 197 5.55 -8.09 -11.20
N PHE A 198 5.08 -8.11 -9.96
CA PHE A 198 5.66 -7.40 -8.82
C PHE A 198 6.12 -8.42 -7.79
N THR A 199 7.39 -8.80 -7.83
CA THR A 199 7.97 -9.90 -7.01
C THR A 199 7.83 -9.71 -5.50
N LYS A 200 7.60 -8.48 -5.05
CA LYS A 200 7.40 -8.13 -3.63
C LYS A 200 5.94 -7.88 -3.27
N LEU A 201 5.02 -8.11 -4.19
CA LEU A 201 3.58 -8.12 -3.96
C LEU A 201 3.16 -9.57 -3.66
N SER A 202 2.34 -9.77 -2.65
CA SER A 202 1.77 -11.07 -2.32
C SER A 202 0.26 -10.98 -2.16
N VAL A 203 -0.39 -12.12 -1.99
CA VAL A 203 -1.82 -12.22 -1.70
C VAL A 203 -1.98 -12.81 -0.32
N ASN A 204 -2.76 -12.17 0.53
CA ASN A 204 -3.09 -12.64 1.87
C ASN A 204 -4.06 -13.84 1.83
N SER A 205 -4.24 -14.49 2.98
CA SER A 205 -5.20 -15.61 3.12
C SER A 205 -6.65 -15.22 2.87
N ASP A 206 -7.02 -13.94 3.00
CA ASP A 206 -8.34 -13.38 2.68
C ASP A 206 -8.53 -13.05 1.20
N GLY A 207 -7.48 -13.25 0.38
CA GLY A 207 -7.49 -12.99 -1.07
C GLY A 207 -7.16 -11.53 -1.45
N GLU A 208 -6.87 -10.65 -0.48
CA GLU A 208 -6.48 -9.27 -0.75
C GLU A 208 -4.97 -9.13 -0.99
N LEU A 209 -4.56 -8.08 -1.73
CA LEU A 209 -3.15 -7.83 -2.02
C LEU A 209 -2.41 -7.29 -0.78
N ASN A 210 -1.23 -7.83 -0.54
CA ASN A 210 -0.30 -7.37 0.47
C ASN A 210 0.91 -6.69 -0.18
N ALA A 211 1.00 -5.38 -0.01
CA ALA A 211 2.06 -4.55 -0.55
C ALA A 211 3.21 -4.28 0.44
N THR A 212 3.24 -4.96 1.58
CA THR A 212 4.27 -4.75 2.61
C THR A 212 5.68 -4.93 2.06
N GLY A 213 5.89 -5.93 1.22
CA GLY A 213 7.17 -6.16 0.56
C GLY A 213 7.57 -5.06 -0.42
N LEU A 214 6.60 -4.48 -1.15
CA LEU A 214 6.83 -3.31 -2.03
C LEU A 214 7.18 -2.08 -1.20
N SER A 215 6.45 -1.85 -0.11
CA SER A 215 6.71 -0.74 0.80
C SER A 215 8.14 -0.77 1.30
N LYS A 216 8.60 -1.88 1.85
CA LYS A 216 9.98 -2.04 2.35
C LYS A 216 11.06 -1.80 1.31
N ALA A 217 10.80 -2.16 0.07
CA ALA A 217 11.79 -2.09 -1.01
C ALA A 217 11.94 -0.70 -1.63
N THR A 218 10.97 0.17 -1.44
CA THR A 218 10.85 1.46 -2.14
C THR A 218 10.71 2.64 -1.19
N LEU A 219 10.67 2.37 0.13
CA LEU A 219 10.54 3.41 1.15
C LEU A 219 11.88 3.77 1.74
N ASP A 220 12.15 5.07 1.77
CA ASP A 220 13.19 5.67 2.59
C ASP A 220 12.66 5.87 4.01
N GLY A 221 13.48 5.61 5.00
CA GLY A 221 13.11 5.67 6.41
C GLY A 221 13.46 4.39 7.19
N PRO A 222 13.10 4.29 8.46
CA PRO A 222 12.26 5.23 9.22
C PRO A 222 12.95 6.54 9.58
N PHE A 223 12.18 7.63 9.58
CA PHE A 223 12.60 8.94 10.08
C PHE A 223 11.70 9.35 11.24
N ILE A 224 12.25 10.16 12.15
CA ILE A 224 11.48 10.70 13.27
C ILE A 224 11.20 12.17 13.00
N LEU A 225 9.94 12.55 13.17
CA LEU A 225 9.48 13.94 13.22
C LEU A 225 9.13 14.28 14.66
N LYS A 226 9.81 15.25 15.25
CA LYS A 226 9.51 15.75 16.60
C LYS A 226 8.68 17.02 16.55
N LYS A 227 7.95 17.27 17.60
CA LYS A 227 7.19 18.53 17.76
C LYS A 227 8.12 19.73 17.62
N GLY A 228 7.76 20.68 16.74
CA GLY A 228 8.55 21.86 16.41
C GLY A 228 9.49 21.72 15.21
N GLU A 229 9.67 20.52 14.66
CA GLU A 229 10.43 20.30 13.44
C GLU A 229 9.56 20.47 12.19
N ALA A 230 10.18 20.91 11.09
CA ALA A 230 9.50 21.03 9.80
C ALA A 230 9.61 19.71 9.02
N LEU A 231 8.49 19.15 8.57
CA LEU A 231 8.44 17.87 7.84
C LEU A 231 9.25 17.88 6.53
N ASN A 232 9.40 19.04 5.87
CA ASN A 232 10.07 19.16 4.59
C ASN A 232 11.61 19.07 4.66
N LEU A 233 12.23 19.03 5.82
CA LEU A 233 13.68 19.06 5.95
C LEU A 233 14.39 17.81 5.44
N ALA A 234 13.73 16.65 5.46
CA ALA A 234 14.31 15.37 5.07
C ALA A 234 13.64 14.71 3.84
N ILE A 235 12.64 15.36 3.23
CA ILE A 235 11.89 14.81 2.10
C ILE A 235 12.33 15.49 0.81
N PRO A 236 12.80 14.73 -0.22
CA PRO A 236 13.39 15.29 -1.44
C PRO A 236 12.37 15.73 -2.49
N PHE A 237 11.10 15.94 -2.12
CA PHE A 237 10.05 16.41 -3.01
C PHE A 237 9.11 17.39 -2.29
N ASP A 238 8.29 18.11 -3.07
CA ASP A 238 7.32 19.06 -2.52
C ASP A 238 6.19 18.32 -1.78
N ILE A 239 6.12 18.53 -0.47
CA ILE A 239 5.15 17.91 0.42
C ILE A 239 3.73 18.44 0.22
N THR A 240 3.54 19.61 -0.40
CA THR A 240 2.21 20.15 -0.68
C THR A 240 1.48 19.36 -1.78
N SER A 241 2.25 18.66 -2.61
CA SER A 241 1.75 17.77 -3.67
C SER A 241 1.84 16.29 -3.30
N ALA A 242 2.24 15.97 -2.06
CA ALA A 242 2.42 14.59 -1.62
C ALA A 242 1.10 13.91 -1.24
N ASN A 243 1.03 12.60 -1.46
CA ASN A 243 0.05 11.76 -0.81
C ASN A 243 0.50 11.46 0.62
N ILE A 244 -0.33 11.75 1.60
CA ILE A 244 -0.02 11.53 3.00
C ILE A 244 -0.98 10.52 3.58
N PHE A 245 -0.43 9.53 4.28
CA PHE A 245 -1.20 8.54 5.03
C PHE A 245 -0.74 8.51 6.48
N ILE A 246 -1.70 8.52 7.43
CA ILE A 246 -1.44 8.32 8.85
C ILE A 246 -2.07 7.00 9.26
N ASN A 247 -1.26 6.04 9.71
CA ASN A 247 -1.70 4.67 10.05
C ASN A 247 -2.58 4.05 8.94
N GLY A 248 -2.21 4.25 7.68
CA GLY A 248 -2.92 3.73 6.50
C GLY A 248 -4.11 4.55 6.04
N THR A 249 -4.50 5.61 6.74
CA THR A 249 -5.62 6.49 6.36
C THR A 249 -5.10 7.76 5.69
N SER A 250 -5.71 8.16 4.57
CA SER A 250 -5.36 9.41 3.88
C SER A 250 -5.50 10.63 4.79
N ALA A 251 -4.54 11.53 4.75
CA ALA A 251 -4.44 12.67 5.65
C ALA A 251 -3.94 13.93 4.93
N THR A 252 -4.18 15.09 5.55
CA THR A 252 -3.63 16.38 5.15
C THR A 252 -2.43 16.76 6.03
N LEU A 253 -1.62 17.71 5.57
CA LEU A 253 -0.53 18.28 6.38
C LEU A 253 -1.05 18.85 7.72
N GLU A 254 -2.22 19.49 7.71
CA GLU A 254 -2.86 20.00 8.93
C GLU A 254 -3.12 18.87 9.94
N THR A 255 -3.63 17.73 9.44
CA THR A 255 -3.83 16.52 10.26
C THR A 255 -2.51 16.01 10.83
N VAL A 256 -1.42 16.00 10.04
CA VAL A 256 -0.08 15.59 10.50
C VAL A 256 0.38 16.47 11.66
N PHE A 257 0.30 17.79 11.52
CA PHE A 257 0.75 18.71 12.57
C PHE A 257 -0.11 18.63 13.83
N ARG A 258 -1.42 18.39 13.70
CA ARG A 258 -2.31 18.15 14.84
C ARG A 258 -1.92 16.87 15.59
N GLU A 259 -1.69 15.77 14.87
CA GLU A 259 -1.25 14.50 15.46
C GLU A 259 0.12 14.63 16.11
N LEU A 260 1.06 15.33 15.46
CA LEU A 260 2.37 15.63 16.05
C LEU A 260 2.26 16.43 17.33
N GLY A 261 1.37 17.44 17.38
CA GLY A 261 1.07 18.23 18.56
C GLY A 261 0.56 17.40 19.74
N SER A 262 -0.25 16.38 19.44
CA SER A 262 -0.86 15.49 20.43
C SER A 262 0.09 14.39 20.93
N ASN A 263 0.91 13.82 20.03
CA ASN A 263 1.78 12.66 20.33
C ASN A 263 3.21 13.08 20.71
N GLY A 264 3.64 14.30 20.36
CA GLY A 264 5.00 14.82 20.59
C GLY A 264 6.02 14.32 19.56
N TYR A 265 5.76 13.24 18.87
CA TYR A 265 6.57 12.68 17.77
C TYR A 265 5.71 11.84 16.83
N LEU A 266 6.23 11.64 15.60
CA LEU A 266 5.70 10.71 14.61
C LEU A 266 6.87 9.99 13.93
N VAL A 267 6.66 8.77 13.47
CA VAL A 267 7.60 8.04 12.61
C VAL A 267 7.09 8.14 11.18
N TYR A 268 7.96 8.45 10.22
CA TYR A 268 7.55 8.49 8.84
C TYR A 268 8.52 7.79 7.90
N TYR A 269 7.95 7.35 6.79
CA TYR A 269 8.65 6.83 5.62
C TYR A 269 8.16 7.59 4.40
N TYR A 270 8.96 7.69 3.35
CA TYR A 270 8.49 8.25 2.09
C TYR A 270 8.92 7.43 0.90
N ASN A 271 8.16 7.56 -0.18
CA ASN A 271 8.50 7.01 -1.49
C ASN A 271 8.67 8.16 -2.47
N THR A 272 9.89 8.33 -2.99
CA THR A 272 10.22 9.41 -3.91
C THR A 272 9.50 9.27 -5.26
N THR A 273 9.34 8.04 -5.74
CA THR A 273 8.72 7.77 -7.05
C THR A 273 7.23 8.13 -7.05
N THR A 274 6.52 7.77 -6.00
CA THR A 274 5.07 8.03 -5.88
C THR A 274 4.76 9.31 -5.12
N LYS A 275 5.78 10.02 -4.62
CA LYS A 275 5.64 11.21 -3.75
C LYS A 275 4.68 10.97 -2.60
N THR A 276 4.82 9.83 -1.94
CA THR A 276 3.93 9.39 -0.87
C THR A 276 4.67 9.39 0.46
N ILE A 277 4.00 9.84 1.53
CA ILE A 277 4.51 9.88 2.89
C ILE A 277 3.61 9.00 3.75
N TYR A 278 4.21 8.01 4.41
CA TYR A 278 3.55 7.11 5.36
C TYR A 278 3.97 7.48 6.77
N ILE A 279 3.01 7.83 7.61
CA ILE A 279 3.23 8.32 8.97
C ILE A 279 2.59 7.34 9.94
N TYR A 280 3.32 7.06 11.02
CA TYR A 280 2.89 6.15 12.08
C TYR A 280 3.02 6.83 13.45
N LYS A 281 1.97 6.67 14.23
CA LYS A 281 1.94 7.03 15.65
C LYS A 281 2.51 5.88 16.48
N GLU A 282 2.59 6.04 17.78
CA GLU A 282 2.88 4.93 18.69
C GLU A 282 1.94 3.75 18.43
N GLY A 283 2.49 2.56 18.32
CA GLY A 283 1.77 1.34 17.97
C GLY A 283 2.30 0.67 16.70
N THR A 284 1.42 0.06 15.91
CA THR A 284 1.78 -0.72 14.72
C THR A 284 2.22 0.18 13.56
N THR A 285 3.26 -0.24 12.83
CA THR A 285 3.77 0.42 11.61
C THR A 285 3.24 -0.26 10.33
N LEU A 286 4.06 -0.26 9.26
CA LEU A 286 3.78 -0.92 7.97
C LEU A 286 3.49 -2.42 8.10
N GLU A 287 4.09 -3.08 9.09
CA GLU A 287 3.90 -4.50 9.36
C GLU A 287 3.23 -4.70 10.71
N SER A 288 2.30 -5.63 10.78
CA SER A 288 1.59 -5.95 12.02
C SER A 288 2.51 -6.44 13.14
N SER A 289 3.64 -7.03 12.79
CA SER A 289 4.69 -7.48 13.72
C SER A 289 5.63 -6.37 14.18
N THR A 290 5.64 -5.21 13.50
CA THR A 290 6.56 -4.10 13.80
C THR A 290 5.83 -3.00 14.55
N MET A 291 6.42 -2.56 15.66
CA MET A 291 5.85 -1.58 16.59
C MET A 291 6.76 -0.38 16.77
N VAL A 292 6.14 0.79 16.93
CA VAL A 292 6.79 2.02 17.40
C VAL A 292 6.45 2.23 18.87
N LYS A 293 7.45 2.51 19.69
CA LYS A 293 7.28 2.82 21.10
C LYS A 293 8.25 3.90 21.54
N LYS A 294 7.90 4.61 22.60
CA LYS A 294 8.79 5.53 23.32
C LYS A 294 8.98 5.02 24.75
N GLY A 295 10.19 5.09 25.27
CA GLY A 295 10.46 4.64 26.63
C GLY A 295 11.84 5.06 27.13
N TYR A 296 12.09 4.82 28.43
CA TYR A 296 13.36 5.09 29.09
C TYR A 296 14.26 3.86 29.13
N VAL A 297 15.53 4.04 28.78
CA VAL A 297 16.56 3.00 28.88
C VAL A 297 16.91 2.78 30.36
N ASN A 298 16.53 1.64 30.90
CA ASN A 298 16.81 1.28 32.30
C ASN A 298 18.16 0.59 32.45
N HIS A 299 18.45 -0.42 31.60
CA HIS A 299 19.71 -1.17 31.60
C HIS A 299 20.13 -1.58 30.19
N ILE A 300 21.44 -1.67 29.98
CA ILE A 300 22.07 -2.19 28.77
C ILE A 300 22.89 -3.42 29.16
N TYR A 301 22.67 -4.55 28.46
CA TYR A 301 23.25 -5.85 28.79
C TYR A 301 24.23 -6.31 27.71
N TYR A 302 25.32 -6.86 28.17
CA TYR A 302 26.41 -7.43 27.36
C TYR A 302 26.50 -8.94 27.64
N SER A 303 27.09 -9.69 26.72
CA SER A 303 27.38 -11.10 27.00
C SER A 303 28.63 -11.26 27.88
N ALA A 304 28.74 -12.40 28.56
CA ALA A 304 29.95 -12.69 29.36
C ALA A 304 31.22 -12.81 28.49
N SER A 305 31.08 -13.16 27.22
CA SER A 305 32.17 -13.32 26.26
C SER A 305 32.50 -12.07 25.46
N ASP A 306 31.59 -11.08 25.41
CA ASP A 306 31.75 -9.82 24.71
C ASP A 306 31.15 -8.67 25.55
N THR A 307 32.04 -7.93 26.22
CA THR A 307 31.68 -6.80 27.07
C THR A 307 31.67 -5.46 26.34
N VAL A 308 31.90 -5.47 25.03
CA VAL A 308 31.94 -4.28 24.16
C VAL A 308 30.65 -4.11 23.37
N THR A 309 30.11 -5.23 22.85
CA THR A 309 28.91 -5.23 22.01
C THR A 309 27.67 -5.59 22.83
N PRO A 310 26.75 -4.66 23.05
CA PRO A 310 25.53 -4.95 23.77
C PRO A 310 24.61 -5.90 22.97
N THR A 311 23.92 -6.78 23.66
CA THR A 311 23.05 -7.80 23.06
C THR A 311 21.58 -7.53 23.34
N ARG A 312 21.28 -6.90 24.49
CA ARG A 312 19.93 -6.69 25.00
C ARG A 312 19.84 -5.37 25.75
N VAL A 313 18.66 -4.81 25.79
CA VAL A 313 18.35 -3.58 26.55
C VAL A 313 17.04 -3.78 27.31
N GLU A 314 16.93 -3.14 28.47
CA GLU A 314 15.70 -2.98 29.22
C GLU A 314 15.17 -1.55 29.04
N ILE A 315 13.93 -1.43 28.58
CA ILE A 315 13.23 -0.15 28.35
C ILE A 315 11.87 -0.25 29.04
N ASP A 316 11.58 0.65 29.98
CA ASP A 316 10.34 0.66 30.77
C ASP A 316 9.99 -0.71 31.34
N LEU A 317 10.96 -1.41 31.95
CA LEU A 317 10.84 -2.73 32.55
C LEU A 317 10.57 -3.90 31.55
N ALA A 318 10.65 -3.64 30.25
CA ALA A 318 10.55 -4.67 29.21
C ALA A 318 11.91 -4.92 28.56
N TYR A 319 12.20 -6.17 28.23
CA TYR A 319 13.46 -6.56 27.62
C TYR A 319 13.34 -6.65 26.11
N TYR A 320 14.34 -6.15 25.40
CA TYR A 320 14.42 -6.17 23.95
C TYR A 320 15.80 -6.64 23.49
N THR A 321 15.86 -7.49 22.50
CA THR A 321 17.10 -7.85 21.80
C THR A 321 17.52 -6.73 20.87
N LEU A 322 18.82 -6.49 20.71
CA LEU A 322 19.36 -5.53 19.76
C LEU A 322 19.65 -6.22 18.42
N GLY A 323 19.03 -5.73 17.33
CA GLY A 323 19.02 -6.39 16.02
C GLY A 323 20.30 -6.19 15.23
N SER A 324 20.44 -5.05 14.54
CA SER A 324 21.58 -4.79 13.63
C SER A 324 22.83 -4.32 14.36
N SER A 325 23.98 -4.34 13.66
CA SER A 325 25.24 -3.79 14.17
C SER A 325 25.15 -2.29 14.49
N GLU A 326 24.38 -1.54 13.71
CA GLU A 326 24.15 -0.10 13.92
C GLU A 326 23.35 0.14 15.21
N VAL A 327 22.33 -0.65 15.46
CA VAL A 327 21.53 -0.58 16.70
C VAL A 327 22.41 -0.97 17.90
N LYS A 328 23.17 -2.05 17.81
CA LYS A 328 24.11 -2.46 18.87
C LYS A 328 25.14 -1.37 19.15
N PHE A 329 25.71 -0.76 18.09
CA PHE A 329 26.65 0.35 18.25
C PHE A 329 26.00 1.54 18.96
N ALA A 330 24.77 1.91 18.59
CA ALA A 330 24.05 3.02 19.21
C ALA A 330 23.90 2.86 20.74
N PHE A 331 23.72 1.63 21.24
CA PHE A 331 23.63 1.30 22.65
C PHE A 331 24.96 0.91 23.31
N SER A 332 26.06 0.88 22.57
CA SER A 332 27.40 0.59 23.13
C SER A 332 27.92 1.77 23.95
N TYR A 333 28.97 1.51 24.73
CA TYR A 333 29.63 2.58 25.51
C TYR A 333 30.12 3.76 24.63
N ALA A 334 30.52 3.48 23.38
CA ALA A 334 30.92 4.50 22.41
C ALA A 334 29.75 5.04 21.59
N GLY A 335 28.55 4.55 21.78
CA GLY A 335 27.36 4.95 21.06
C GLY A 335 26.71 6.22 21.64
N THR A 336 25.52 6.52 21.14
CA THR A 336 24.79 7.76 21.47
C THR A 336 23.69 7.55 22.50
N ILE A 337 23.27 6.29 22.77
CA ILE A 337 22.16 5.96 23.65
C ILE A 337 22.67 5.34 24.94
N HIS A 338 22.35 5.95 26.08
CA HIS A 338 22.82 5.54 27.39
C HIS A 338 21.67 5.25 28.36
N VAL A 339 21.97 4.64 29.47
CA VAL A 339 21.02 4.41 30.58
C VAL A 339 20.51 5.76 31.09
N GLY A 340 19.18 5.87 31.16
CA GLY A 340 18.47 7.08 31.56
C GLY A 340 17.95 7.92 30.40
N ASP A 341 18.42 7.72 29.16
CA ASP A 341 17.91 8.43 28.00
C ASP A 341 16.46 7.99 27.68
N GLN A 342 15.65 8.95 27.23
CA GLN A 342 14.36 8.65 26.63
C GLN A 342 14.52 8.50 25.13
N ILE A 343 14.09 7.35 24.60
CA ILE A 343 14.24 7.01 23.18
C ILE A 343 12.91 6.70 22.52
N ILE A 344 12.85 6.90 21.21
CA ILE A 344 11.85 6.33 20.31
C ILE A 344 12.51 5.14 19.63
N PHE A 345 11.86 3.98 19.66
CA PHE A 345 12.41 2.79 19.06
C PHE A 345 11.36 2.01 18.27
N ILE A 346 11.84 1.34 17.23
CA ILE A 346 11.06 0.45 16.39
C ILE A 346 11.56 -0.96 16.65
N TYR A 347 10.63 -1.87 16.93
CA TYR A 347 10.96 -3.25 17.19
C TYR A 347 10.01 -4.23 16.52
N THR A 348 10.50 -5.39 16.14
CA THR A 348 9.69 -6.51 15.69
C THR A 348 9.32 -7.34 16.93
N LYS A 349 8.02 -7.62 17.12
CA LYS A 349 7.56 -8.46 18.23
C LYS A 349 8.18 -9.84 18.15
N SER A 350 8.51 -10.41 19.29
CA SER A 350 8.80 -11.85 19.37
C SER A 350 7.50 -12.60 19.10
N ASP A 351 7.53 -13.56 18.18
CA ASP A 351 6.45 -14.54 18.05
C ASP A 351 6.55 -15.45 19.31
N THR A 352 5.80 -15.09 20.34
CA THR A 352 5.52 -16.02 21.44
C THR A 352 4.47 -17.00 20.92
N SER A 353 4.86 -17.90 20.01
CA SER A 353 4.22 -19.20 19.95
C SER A 353 4.66 -19.91 21.22
N SER A 354 3.72 -20.11 22.13
CA SER A 354 3.87 -20.92 23.32
C SER A 354 4.20 -22.37 22.91
N ASP A 355 5.45 -22.67 22.71
CA ASP A 355 5.94 -24.02 22.94
C ASP A 355 6.16 -24.11 24.46
N GLU A 356 5.14 -24.61 25.14
CA GLU A 356 5.20 -25.16 26.48
C GLU A 356 6.16 -26.37 26.45
N ASP A 357 7.45 -26.17 26.52
CA ASP A 357 8.40 -27.17 27.00
C ASP A 357 9.82 -26.64 26.82
N THR A 358 10.24 -25.73 27.70
CA THR A 358 11.61 -25.67 28.24
C THR A 358 11.71 -24.47 29.20
N GLU A 359 11.22 -24.62 30.41
CA GLU A 359 11.68 -23.81 31.53
C GLU A 359 13.13 -24.20 31.85
N LEU A 360 14.08 -23.60 31.14
CA LEU A 360 15.45 -23.48 31.61
C LEU A 360 15.50 -22.26 32.53
N GLU A 361 15.72 -22.47 33.80
CA GLU A 361 15.96 -21.44 34.82
C GLU A 361 16.96 -20.40 34.28
N GLY A 362 16.46 -19.16 34.05
CA GLY A 362 17.27 -18.02 33.62
C GLY A 362 16.98 -17.42 32.23
N SER A 363 16.03 -17.94 31.44
CA SER A 363 15.66 -17.30 30.16
C SER A 363 14.77 -16.10 30.40
N VAL A 364 15.28 -14.91 30.12
CA VAL A 364 14.49 -13.67 30.17
C VAL A 364 13.70 -13.55 28.85
N THR A 365 12.37 -13.61 28.95
CA THR A 365 11.49 -13.41 27.79
C THR A 365 11.67 -11.98 27.24
N THR A 366 11.99 -11.85 25.96
CA THR A 366 12.10 -10.56 25.28
C THR A 366 10.81 -10.20 24.58
N SER A 367 10.42 -8.92 24.68
CA SER A 367 9.23 -8.37 24.00
C SER A 367 9.41 -8.27 22.47
N GLY A 368 10.66 -8.31 21.99
CA GLY A 368 10.98 -8.26 20.58
C GLY A 368 12.42 -7.82 20.29
N THR A 369 12.71 -7.61 19.01
CA THR A 369 14.03 -7.19 18.53
C THR A 369 13.98 -5.76 18.02
N ILE A 370 14.79 -4.87 18.58
CA ILE A 370 14.90 -3.47 18.14
C ILE A 370 15.63 -3.41 16.80
N THR A 371 14.99 -2.79 15.84
CA THR A 371 15.51 -2.58 14.48
C THR A 371 15.99 -1.15 14.22
N SER A 372 15.48 -0.18 15.00
CA SER A 372 15.91 1.23 14.95
C SER A 372 15.65 1.91 16.29
N ALA A 373 16.55 2.81 16.70
CA ALA A 373 16.39 3.57 17.93
C ALA A 373 16.92 5.00 17.76
N TYR A 374 16.24 5.98 18.38
CA TYR A 374 16.50 7.41 18.25
C TYR A 374 16.35 8.09 19.59
N ILE A 375 17.26 8.99 19.92
CA ILE A 375 17.12 9.79 21.14
C ILE A 375 15.93 10.75 21.00
N TYR A 376 15.00 10.68 21.95
CA TYR A 376 13.92 11.64 22.07
C TYR A 376 14.31 12.78 23.00
N ASP A 377 14.83 12.45 24.18
CA ASP A 377 15.32 13.40 25.15
C ASP A 377 16.56 12.83 25.86
N LEU A 378 17.58 13.66 26.07
CA LEU A 378 18.79 13.31 26.79
C LEU A 378 18.57 13.62 28.29
N ARG A 379 18.95 12.69 29.14
CA ARG A 379 19.02 12.95 30.56
C ARG A 379 20.35 13.68 30.84
N TYR A 380 20.24 14.94 31.27
CA TYR A 380 21.38 15.71 31.77
C TYR A 380 21.74 15.28 33.18
#